data_66824576b2f058b3832e3d6bb7816872
#
_entry.id   66824576b2f058b3832e3d6bb7816872
#
_cell.length_a   1.000
_cell.length_b   1.000
_cell.length_c   1.000
_cell.angle_alpha   90.00
_cell.angle_beta   90.00
_cell.angle_gamma   90.00
#
_symmetry.space_group_name_H-M   'P 1'
#
loop_
_entity.id
_entity.type
_entity.pdbx_description
1 polymer ?
#
loop_
_entity_poly.entity_id
_entity_poly.type
_entity_poly.pdbx_seq_one_letter_code
_entity_poly.pdbx_strand_id
1 'polypeptide(L)'
;MKITKRKIAWGVVLLILIVGGVICKKRWNVWFYNIPEIRYVLTEEPQRVLLTFGNDGELSRNVSWVCGGVSKQAKLEYTKIGSGDTLLINGSSKFLRTLGGFGYANWAKFKDLSYGDSYSYRVWNDDRSSDWYSFTMQPDSTDHFSFVFIGDVQDTLRGKTRDFMENVRHRYPQVDFYMFAGDF
;
A
#
# COMPACT_ATOMS: atom_id res chain seq x y z
N MET A 1 25.68 18.70 55.07
CA MET A 1 24.24 18.28 55.13
C MET A 1 24.13 16.83 54.66
N LYS A 2 23.92 15.85 55.55
CA LYS A 2 23.84 14.44 55.17
C LYS A 2 22.44 14.15 54.58
N ILE A 3 22.41 13.76 53.29
CA ILE A 3 21.14 13.36 52.64
C ILE A 3 20.74 11.99 53.21
N THR A 4 19.56 11.92 53.82
CA THR A 4 19.05 10.67 54.41
C THR A 4 18.56 9.72 53.30
N LYS A 5 18.73 8.40 53.51
CA LYS A 5 18.27 7.34 52.55
C LYS A 5 16.80 7.55 52.16
N ARG A 6 15.96 8.05 53.08
CA ARG A 6 14.55 8.38 52.80
C ARG A 6 14.38 9.51 51.76
N LYS A 7 15.23 10.56 51.80
CA LYS A 7 15.18 11.65 50.80
C LYS A 7 15.62 11.16 49.40
N ILE A 8 16.61 10.25 49.35
CA ILE A 8 17.04 9.61 48.11
C ILE A 8 15.89 8.77 47.53
N ALA A 9 15.22 7.95 48.35
CA ALA A 9 14.10 7.12 47.90
C ALA A 9 12.95 7.99 47.33
N TRP A 10 12.57 9.10 48.00
CA TRP A 10 11.57 10.00 47.45
C TRP A 10 11.99 10.69 46.16
N GLY A 11 13.28 11.05 46.02
CA GLY A 11 13.83 11.57 44.77
C GLY A 11 13.71 10.59 43.60
N VAL A 12 14.01 9.31 43.84
CA VAL A 12 13.87 8.25 42.84
C VAL A 12 12.40 8.05 42.43
N VAL A 13 11.49 8.00 43.41
CA VAL A 13 10.04 7.89 43.13
C VAL A 13 9.56 9.07 42.27
N LEU A 14 9.95 10.29 42.63
CA LEU A 14 9.58 11.47 41.85
C LEU A 14 10.13 11.42 40.43
N LEU A 15 11.37 10.99 40.25
CA LEU A 15 11.98 10.80 38.92
C LEU A 15 11.19 9.78 38.09
N ILE A 16 10.81 8.65 38.68
CA ILE A 16 10.02 7.60 37.98
C ILE A 16 8.67 8.19 37.58
N LEU A 17 8.00 8.96 38.44
CA LEU A 17 6.73 9.58 38.09
C LEU A 17 6.85 10.61 36.97
N ILE A 18 7.92 11.41 36.97
CA ILE A 18 8.18 12.37 35.88
C ILE A 18 8.43 11.65 34.56
N VAL A 19 9.31 10.63 34.55
CA VAL A 19 9.61 9.84 33.34
C VAL A 19 8.35 9.14 32.85
N GLY A 20 7.59 8.51 33.75
CA GLY A 20 6.31 7.88 33.41
C GLY A 20 5.32 8.88 32.81
N GLY A 21 5.18 10.06 33.40
CA GLY A 21 4.33 11.14 32.88
C GLY A 21 4.73 11.61 31.46
N VAL A 22 6.03 11.74 31.21
CA VAL A 22 6.55 12.11 29.88
C VAL A 22 6.25 11.03 28.86
N ILE A 23 6.45 9.76 29.20
CA ILE A 23 6.14 8.60 28.32
C ILE A 23 4.65 8.56 28.03
N CYS A 24 3.80 8.65 29.08
CA CYS A 24 2.35 8.68 28.91
C CYS A 24 1.90 9.83 27.99
N LYS A 25 2.44 11.03 28.18
CA LYS A 25 2.11 12.18 27.33
C LYS A 25 2.51 11.96 25.87
N LYS A 26 3.72 11.42 25.62
CA LYS A 26 4.20 11.13 24.26
C LYS A 26 3.36 10.07 23.54
N ARG A 27 2.94 9.04 24.29
CA ARG A 27 2.21 7.89 23.71
C ARG A 27 0.70 7.99 23.86
N TRP A 28 0.20 9.06 24.43
CA TRP A 28 -1.24 9.23 24.72
C TRP A 28 -2.10 8.99 23.49
N ASN A 29 -1.75 9.57 22.36
CA ASN A 29 -2.49 9.43 21.11
C ASN A 29 -2.46 8.00 20.56
N VAL A 30 -1.33 7.31 20.72
CA VAL A 30 -1.20 5.90 20.28
C VAL A 30 -2.06 5.00 21.15
N TRP A 31 -1.98 5.17 22.49
CA TRP A 31 -2.65 4.28 23.43
C TRP A 31 -4.17 4.47 23.54
N PHE A 32 -4.63 5.71 23.46
CA PHE A 32 -6.04 6.02 23.69
C PHE A 32 -6.83 6.39 22.43
N TYR A 33 -6.16 6.79 21.36
CA TYR A 33 -6.83 7.18 20.11
C TYR A 33 -6.42 6.33 18.92
N ASN A 34 -5.57 5.32 19.12
CA ASN A 34 -5.05 4.46 18.07
C ASN A 34 -4.47 5.22 16.86
N ILE A 35 -3.84 6.37 17.16
CA ILE A 35 -3.16 7.17 16.12
C ILE A 35 -1.73 6.66 16.01
N PRO A 36 -1.28 6.24 14.82
CA PRO A 36 0.06 5.70 14.63
C PRO A 36 1.14 6.73 15.00
N GLU A 37 2.23 6.27 15.64
CA GLU A 37 3.40 7.12 15.98
C GLU A 37 4.02 7.76 14.73
N ILE A 38 4.10 7.00 13.65
CA ILE A 38 4.58 7.47 12.36
C ILE A 38 3.37 7.62 11.46
N ARG A 39 3.02 8.85 11.12
CA ARG A 39 1.95 9.12 10.18
C ARG A 39 2.42 8.79 8.77
N TYR A 40 1.66 7.96 8.10
CA TYR A 40 1.86 7.73 6.67
C TYR A 40 1.25 8.91 5.91
N VAL A 41 2.10 9.74 5.33
CA VAL A 41 1.68 10.89 4.52
C VAL A 41 1.53 10.42 3.08
N LEU A 42 0.32 10.59 2.52
CA LEU A 42 0.10 10.41 1.10
C LEU A 42 0.69 11.62 0.35
N THR A 43 1.57 11.35 -0.61
CA THR A 43 2.06 12.36 -1.55
C THR A 43 1.07 12.57 -2.70
N GLU A 44 1.22 13.63 -3.47
CA GLU A 44 0.38 13.87 -4.65
C GLU A 44 0.63 12.85 -5.76
N GLU A 45 1.80 12.21 -5.74
CA GLU A 45 2.14 11.15 -6.69
C GLU A 45 1.34 9.87 -6.45
N PRO A 46 1.02 9.11 -7.51
CA PRO A 46 0.38 7.81 -7.36
C PRO A 46 1.20 6.86 -6.50
N GLN A 47 0.58 6.28 -5.48
CA GLN A 47 1.19 5.35 -4.54
C GLN A 47 0.33 4.09 -4.41
N ARG A 48 0.93 3.00 -3.94
CA ARG A 48 0.25 1.72 -3.69
C ARG A 48 -0.52 1.25 -4.93
N VAL A 49 0.14 1.31 -6.07
CA VAL A 49 -0.44 0.82 -7.33
C VAL A 49 -0.62 -0.68 -7.23
N LEU A 50 -1.84 -1.13 -7.36
CA LEU A 50 -2.23 -2.53 -7.21
C LEU A 50 -3.02 -2.98 -8.44
N LEU A 51 -2.52 -3.99 -9.14
CA LEU A 51 -3.21 -4.69 -10.19
C LEU A 51 -4.02 -5.84 -9.58
N THR A 52 -5.28 -5.96 -9.96
CA THR A 52 -6.18 -7.01 -9.49
C THR A 52 -6.96 -7.64 -10.63
N PHE A 53 -7.51 -8.81 -10.39
CA PHE A 53 -8.53 -9.37 -11.27
C PHE A 53 -9.72 -8.42 -11.35
N GLY A 54 -10.30 -8.34 -12.53
CA GLY A 54 -11.54 -7.60 -12.74
C GLY A 54 -12.77 -8.46 -12.46
N ASN A 55 -13.94 -7.86 -12.62
CA ASN A 55 -15.22 -8.51 -12.42
C ASN A 55 -16.02 -8.75 -13.73
N ASP A 56 -15.41 -8.43 -14.87
CA ASP A 56 -16.04 -8.49 -16.19
C ASP A 56 -15.50 -9.66 -17.02
N GLY A 57 -15.19 -10.80 -16.37
CA GLY A 57 -14.66 -12.01 -17.03
C GLY A 57 -13.16 -12.19 -16.89
N GLU A 58 -12.66 -13.25 -17.48
CA GLU A 58 -11.26 -13.70 -17.34
C GLU A 58 -10.23 -12.72 -17.91
N LEU A 59 -10.61 -12.00 -18.97
CA LEU A 59 -9.79 -10.96 -19.59
C LEU A 59 -9.91 -9.59 -18.90
N SER A 60 -10.57 -9.53 -17.75
CA SER A 60 -10.74 -8.28 -17.01
C SER A 60 -9.63 -8.08 -15.98
N ARG A 61 -9.04 -6.89 -15.97
CA ARG A 61 -8.08 -6.43 -14.95
C ARG A 61 -8.45 -5.04 -14.50
N ASN A 62 -8.27 -4.80 -13.21
CA ASN A 62 -8.43 -3.49 -12.60
C ASN A 62 -7.09 -3.03 -12.02
N VAL A 63 -6.88 -1.74 -12.01
CA VAL A 63 -5.78 -1.13 -11.27
C VAL A 63 -6.35 -0.12 -10.29
N SER A 64 -5.83 -0.12 -9.07
CA SER A 64 -6.15 0.88 -8.04
C SER A 64 -4.87 1.52 -7.50
N TRP A 65 -5.00 2.76 -7.05
CA TRP A 65 -3.90 3.50 -6.44
C TRP A 65 -4.44 4.58 -5.51
N VAL A 66 -3.58 5.13 -4.66
CA VAL A 66 -3.91 6.25 -3.78
C VAL A 66 -2.99 7.43 -4.04
N CYS A 67 -3.50 8.63 -3.79
CA CYS A 67 -2.72 9.87 -3.78
C CYS A 67 -3.20 10.80 -2.68
N GLY A 68 -2.34 11.71 -2.24
CA GLY A 68 -2.68 12.85 -1.40
C GLY A 68 -3.18 14.03 -2.24
N GLY A 69 -3.47 15.14 -1.55
CA GLY A 69 -3.93 16.35 -2.22
C GLY A 69 -5.34 16.27 -2.76
N VAL A 70 -5.64 17.09 -3.76
CA VAL A 70 -6.92 17.13 -4.47
C VAL A 70 -6.70 16.55 -5.87
N SER A 71 -7.06 15.29 -6.06
CA SER A 71 -7.01 14.66 -7.37
C SER A 71 -8.21 15.12 -8.22
N LYS A 72 -7.94 15.67 -9.38
CA LYS A 72 -8.96 16.12 -10.34
C LYS A 72 -9.18 15.09 -11.45
N GLN A 73 -8.12 14.42 -11.87
CA GLN A 73 -8.16 13.47 -12.98
C GLN A 73 -7.29 12.24 -12.69
N ALA A 74 -7.93 11.12 -12.45
CA ALA A 74 -7.29 9.81 -12.42
C ALA A 74 -7.28 9.21 -13.83
N LYS A 75 -6.15 8.68 -14.30
CA LYS A 75 -6.02 8.05 -15.61
C LYS A 75 -5.15 6.79 -15.54
N LEU A 76 -5.48 5.85 -16.37
CA LEU A 76 -4.66 4.66 -16.67
C LEU A 76 -4.12 4.79 -18.08
N GLU A 77 -2.83 4.71 -18.23
CA GLU A 77 -2.13 4.64 -19.51
C GLU A 77 -1.49 3.26 -19.65
N TYR A 78 -1.73 2.60 -20.76
CA TYR A 78 -1.13 1.28 -21.03
C TYR A 78 -0.96 1.01 -22.51
N THR A 79 -0.07 0.09 -22.79
CA THR A 79 0.26 -0.38 -24.14
C THR A 79 0.44 -1.89 -24.12
N LYS A 80 0.03 -2.56 -25.20
CA LYS A 80 0.44 -3.93 -25.46
C LYS A 80 1.90 -3.92 -25.89
N ILE A 81 2.73 -4.72 -25.24
CA ILE A 81 4.17 -4.78 -25.55
C ILE A 81 4.35 -5.25 -26.99
N GLY A 82 5.02 -4.43 -27.77
CA GLY A 82 5.29 -4.68 -29.19
C GLY A 82 4.26 -4.08 -30.16
N SER A 83 3.15 -3.47 -29.70
CA SER A 83 2.18 -2.84 -30.62
C SER A 83 2.54 -1.43 -31.06
N GLY A 84 3.23 -0.68 -30.20
CA GLY A 84 3.48 0.75 -30.42
C GLY A 84 2.30 1.68 -30.08
N ASP A 85 1.10 1.15 -29.88
CA ASP A 85 -0.11 1.91 -29.57
C ASP A 85 -0.28 2.06 -28.06
N THR A 86 -0.62 3.26 -27.63
CA THR A 86 -0.87 3.57 -26.21
C THR A 86 -2.32 3.97 -26.02
N LEU A 87 -2.98 3.34 -25.05
CA LEU A 87 -4.36 3.65 -24.65
C LEU A 87 -4.37 4.45 -23.37
N LEU A 88 -5.21 5.49 -23.33
CA LEU A 88 -5.44 6.31 -22.15
C LEU A 88 -6.90 6.21 -21.72
N ILE A 89 -7.12 5.73 -20.49
CA ILE A 89 -8.46 5.52 -19.92
C ILE A 89 -8.65 6.43 -18.73
N ASN A 90 -9.78 7.12 -18.68
CA ASN A 90 -10.17 7.87 -17.50
C ASN A 90 -10.54 6.92 -16.36
N GLY A 91 -9.96 7.16 -15.20
CA GLY A 91 -10.28 6.45 -13.97
C GLY A 91 -11.38 7.14 -13.16
N SER A 92 -11.72 6.53 -12.06
CA SER A 92 -12.62 7.07 -11.04
C SER A 92 -11.84 7.38 -9.78
N SER A 93 -12.34 8.35 -8.99
CA SER A 93 -11.72 8.78 -7.74
C SER A 93 -12.75 8.88 -6.62
N LYS A 94 -12.35 8.50 -5.42
CA LYS A 94 -13.16 8.65 -4.22
C LYS A 94 -12.31 9.21 -3.09
N PHE A 95 -12.85 10.20 -2.38
CA PHE A 95 -12.20 10.75 -1.19
C PHE A 95 -11.99 9.66 -0.14
N LEU A 96 -10.77 9.60 0.40
CA LEU A 96 -10.34 8.63 1.40
C LEU A 96 -9.86 9.38 2.66
N ARG A 97 -10.43 9.05 3.79
CA ARG A 97 -9.97 9.51 5.10
C ARG A 97 -9.46 8.32 5.91
N THR A 98 -8.22 8.40 6.36
CA THR A 98 -7.58 7.38 7.19
C THR A 98 -7.06 8.01 8.49
N LEU A 99 -6.61 7.18 9.42
CA LEU A 99 -5.93 7.66 10.64
C LEU A 99 -4.63 8.41 10.34
N GLY A 100 -3.99 8.09 9.20
CA GLY A 100 -2.76 8.74 8.75
C GLY A 100 -2.96 10.04 7.99
N GLY A 101 -4.18 10.39 7.59
CA GLY A 101 -4.48 11.56 6.79
C GLY A 101 -5.64 11.39 5.83
N PHE A 102 -5.71 12.24 4.83
CA PHE A 102 -6.73 12.19 3.78
C PHE A 102 -6.08 12.21 2.39
N GLY A 103 -6.80 11.71 1.42
CA GLY A 103 -6.39 11.65 0.03
C GLY A 103 -7.51 11.09 -0.85
N TYR A 104 -7.14 10.48 -1.95
CA TYR A 104 -8.06 9.87 -2.89
C TYR A 104 -7.65 8.43 -3.19
N ALA A 105 -8.63 7.53 -3.17
CA ALA A 105 -8.54 6.21 -3.76
C ALA A 105 -9.01 6.32 -5.21
N ASN A 106 -8.17 5.88 -6.12
CA ASN A 106 -8.40 5.93 -7.55
C ASN A 106 -8.44 4.53 -8.11
N TRP A 107 -9.18 4.31 -9.20
CA TRP A 107 -9.20 3.03 -9.91
C TRP A 107 -9.57 3.22 -11.37
N ALA A 108 -9.11 2.30 -12.19
CA ALA A 108 -9.46 2.19 -13.60
C ALA A 108 -9.51 0.72 -14.03
N LYS A 109 -10.23 0.45 -15.11
CA LYS A 109 -10.33 -0.88 -15.72
C LYS A 109 -9.56 -0.88 -17.04
N PHE A 110 -8.79 -1.94 -17.26
CA PHE A 110 -8.22 -2.21 -18.58
C PHE A 110 -9.34 -2.62 -19.55
N LYS A 111 -9.13 -2.35 -20.81
CA LYS A 111 -10.00 -2.74 -21.91
C LYS A 111 -9.20 -3.53 -22.94
N ASP A 112 -9.90 -4.36 -23.73
CA ASP A 112 -9.35 -5.03 -24.89
C ASP A 112 -8.07 -5.85 -24.61
N LEU A 113 -8.04 -6.50 -23.42
CA LEU A 113 -6.97 -7.45 -23.11
C LEU A 113 -7.18 -8.77 -23.85
N SER A 114 -6.08 -9.44 -24.20
CA SER A 114 -6.10 -10.72 -24.89
C SER A 114 -5.26 -11.76 -24.15
N TYR A 115 -5.61 -13.01 -24.27
CA TYR A 115 -4.86 -14.13 -23.70
C TYR A 115 -3.43 -14.16 -24.20
N GLY A 116 -2.48 -14.48 -23.32
CA GLY A 116 -1.06 -14.61 -23.63
C GLY A 116 -0.31 -13.31 -23.92
N ASP A 117 -1.01 -12.20 -24.03
CA ASP A 117 -0.40 -10.91 -24.31
C ASP A 117 0.22 -10.26 -23.05
N SER A 118 1.30 -9.53 -23.27
CA SER A 118 1.96 -8.73 -22.24
C SER A 118 1.66 -7.25 -22.40
N TYR A 119 1.44 -6.59 -21.27
CA TYR A 119 1.10 -5.18 -21.23
C TYR A 119 2.02 -4.43 -20.30
N SER A 120 2.35 -3.19 -20.67
CA SER A 120 3.01 -2.22 -19.81
C SER A 120 2.02 -1.11 -19.47
N TYR A 121 2.01 -0.64 -18.20
CA TYR A 121 1.06 0.36 -17.76
C TYR A 121 1.63 1.27 -16.69
N ARG A 122 1.06 2.46 -16.58
CA ARG A 122 1.26 3.39 -15.48
C ARG A 122 -0.05 4.11 -15.17
N VAL A 123 -0.13 4.72 -13.99
CA VAL A 123 -1.29 5.47 -13.55
C VAL A 123 -0.94 6.92 -13.30
N TRP A 124 -1.93 7.79 -13.43
CA TRP A 124 -1.77 9.23 -13.33
C TRP A 124 -2.74 9.84 -12.32
N ASN A 125 -2.26 10.86 -11.63
CA ASN A 125 -3.08 11.85 -10.95
C ASN A 125 -2.71 13.21 -11.53
N ASP A 126 -3.65 13.84 -12.22
CA ASP A 126 -3.42 15.09 -12.93
C ASP A 126 -2.17 15.00 -13.86
N ASP A 127 -1.08 15.67 -13.53
CA ASP A 127 0.19 15.70 -14.25
C ASP A 127 1.28 14.75 -13.69
N ARG A 128 0.98 14.00 -12.62
CA ARG A 128 1.94 13.11 -11.96
C ARG A 128 1.65 11.66 -12.30
N SER A 129 2.70 10.93 -12.67
CA SER A 129 2.58 9.50 -13.00
C SER A 129 3.33 8.62 -12.01
N SER A 130 2.91 7.37 -11.93
CA SER A 130 3.71 6.30 -11.35
C SER A 130 4.86 5.90 -12.27
N ASP A 131 5.72 5.00 -11.79
CA ASP A 131 6.59 4.20 -12.62
C ASP A 131 5.77 3.31 -13.55
N TRP A 132 6.43 2.77 -14.60
CA TRP A 132 5.86 1.75 -15.46
C TRP A 132 5.89 0.39 -14.78
N TYR A 133 4.78 -0.32 -14.86
CA TYR A 133 4.61 -1.72 -14.44
C TYR A 133 4.28 -2.58 -15.65
N SER A 134 4.45 -3.89 -15.53
CA SER A 134 4.07 -4.83 -16.57
C SER A 134 3.38 -6.06 -16.00
N PHE A 135 2.55 -6.68 -16.81
CA PHE A 135 1.94 -7.98 -16.53
C PHE A 135 1.70 -8.75 -17.82
N THR A 136 1.55 -10.04 -17.71
CA THR A 136 1.20 -10.93 -18.83
C THR A 136 -0.14 -11.59 -18.52
N MET A 137 -1.03 -11.61 -19.51
CA MET A 137 -2.27 -12.36 -19.43
C MET A 137 -1.99 -13.85 -19.57
N GLN A 138 -2.74 -14.66 -18.82
CA GLN A 138 -2.63 -16.12 -18.94
C GLN A 138 -2.99 -16.59 -20.35
N PRO A 139 -2.37 -17.67 -20.86
CA PRO A 139 -2.81 -18.33 -22.10
C PRO A 139 -4.28 -18.80 -22.00
N ASP A 140 -4.97 -18.84 -23.13
CA ASP A 140 -6.37 -19.29 -23.21
C ASP A 140 -6.59 -20.73 -22.70
N SER A 141 -5.58 -21.57 -22.80
CA SER A 141 -5.58 -22.99 -22.40
C SER A 141 -4.86 -23.26 -21.09
N THR A 142 -4.96 -22.36 -20.12
CA THR A 142 -4.31 -22.55 -18.81
C THR A 142 -5.11 -23.54 -17.95
N ASP A 143 -4.56 -24.74 -17.75
CA ASP A 143 -5.18 -25.78 -16.93
C ASP A 143 -4.85 -25.68 -15.43
N HIS A 144 -3.83 -24.89 -15.07
CA HIS A 144 -3.38 -24.74 -13.71
C HIS A 144 -2.79 -23.35 -13.48
N PHE A 145 -2.85 -22.91 -12.24
CA PHE A 145 -2.23 -21.66 -11.77
C PHE A 145 -1.56 -21.87 -10.42
N SER A 146 -0.62 -20.99 -10.12
CA SER A 146 0.10 -20.97 -8.84
C SER A 146 -0.14 -19.65 -8.11
N PHE A 147 -0.27 -19.69 -6.80
CA PHE A 147 -0.41 -18.49 -6.00
C PHE A 147 0.26 -18.59 -4.64
N VAL A 148 0.60 -17.46 -4.08
CA VAL A 148 1.05 -17.34 -2.69
C VAL A 148 -0.11 -16.82 -1.85
N PHE A 149 -0.47 -17.58 -0.83
CA PHE A 149 -1.47 -17.18 0.15
C PHE A 149 -0.77 -16.59 1.38
N ILE A 150 -1.14 -15.40 1.77
CA ILE A 150 -0.55 -14.67 2.89
C ILE A 150 -1.67 -14.20 3.82
N GLY A 151 -1.64 -14.63 5.09
CA GLY A 151 -2.55 -14.17 6.13
C GLY A 151 -1.92 -13.08 7.00
N ASP A 152 -2.73 -12.21 7.57
CA ASP A 152 -2.40 -11.24 8.62
C ASP A 152 -1.05 -10.53 8.46
N VAL A 153 -0.93 -9.72 7.43
CA VAL A 153 0.29 -8.93 7.17
C VAL A 153 0.40 -7.67 8.03
N GLN A 154 -0.11 -7.72 9.24
CA GLN A 154 -0.01 -6.63 10.20
C GLN A 154 1.45 -6.29 10.50
N ASP A 155 1.85 -5.09 10.18
CA ASP A 155 3.22 -4.65 10.42
C ASP A 155 3.29 -3.13 10.61
N THR A 156 4.43 -2.68 11.09
CA THR A 156 4.75 -1.26 11.16
C THR A 156 5.22 -0.75 9.81
N LEU A 157 5.15 0.55 9.60
CA LEU A 157 5.70 1.19 8.41
C LEU A 157 7.19 0.83 8.24
N ARG A 158 7.55 0.24 7.09
CA ARG A 158 8.86 -0.31 6.77
C ARG A 158 9.28 -1.48 7.66
N GLY A 159 8.32 -2.25 8.13
CA GLY A 159 8.56 -3.43 8.93
C GLY A 159 8.98 -4.65 8.09
N LYS A 160 8.92 -5.80 8.72
CA LYS A 160 9.39 -7.08 8.15
C LYS A 160 8.59 -7.57 6.95
N THR A 161 7.35 -7.11 6.78
CA THR A 161 6.48 -7.52 5.66
C THR A 161 7.09 -7.19 4.31
N ARG A 162 7.74 -6.04 4.19
CA ARG A 162 8.44 -5.67 2.96
C ARG A 162 9.55 -6.69 2.61
N ASP A 163 10.42 -6.97 3.58
CA ASP A 163 11.53 -7.90 3.37
C ASP A 163 11.02 -9.33 3.09
N PHE A 164 9.92 -9.71 3.76
CA PHE A 164 9.24 -10.98 3.51
C PHE A 164 8.73 -11.06 2.07
N MET A 165 8.01 -10.04 1.58
CA MET A 165 7.47 -9.98 0.22
C MET A 165 8.58 -9.99 -0.84
N GLU A 166 9.69 -9.28 -0.61
CA GLU A 166 10.85 -9.32 -1.48
C GLU A 166 11.45 -10.73 -1.56
N ASN A 167 11.60 -11.40 -0.43
CA ASN A 167 12.08 -12.79 -0.37
C ASN A 167 11.13 -13.76 -1.09
N VAL A 168 9.82 -13.63 -0.89
CA VAL A 168 8.81 -14.45 -1.58
C VAL A 168 8.92 -14.26 -3.09
N ARG A 169 9.00 -13.03 -3.56
CA ARG A 169 9.15 -12.72 -4.98
C ARG A 169 10.43 -13.31 -5.58
N HIS A 170 11.54 -13.25 -4.85
CA HIS A 170 12.81 -13.84 -5.31
C HIS A 170 12.76 -15.36 -5.33
N ARG A 171 12.10 -15.99 -4.36
CA ARG A 171 12.03 -17.45 -4.25
C ARG A 171 11.04 -18.08 -5.22
N TYR A 172 9.96 -17.36 -5.53
CA TYR A 172 8.86 -17.79 -6.38
C TYR A 172 8.57 -16.76 -7.48
N PRO A 173 9.51 -16.52 -8.40
CA PRO A 173 9.36 -15.46 -9.42
C PRO A 173 8.29 -15.74 -10.45
N GLN A 174 7.82 -17.01 -10.55
CA GLN A 174 6.85 -17.46 -11.57
C GLN A 174 5.44 -17.63 -10.99
N VAL A 175 5.19 -17.17 -9.77
CA VAL A 175 3.85 -17.25 -9.20
C VAL A 175 2.91 -16.30 -9.95
N ASP A 176 1.71 -16.81 -10.29
CA ASP A 176 0.75 -16.07 -11.11
C ASP A 176 0.10 -14.91 -10.35
N PHE A 177 -0.19 -15.09 -9.07
CA PHE A 177 -0.77 -14.02 -8.24
C PHE A 177 -0.56 -14.24 -6.73
N TYR A 178 -0.84 -13.20 -5.98
CA TYR A 178 -0.82 -13.20 -4.52
C TYR A 178 -2.23 -13.04 -3.98
N MET A 179 -2.59 -13.83 -3.00
CA MET A 179 -3.85 -13.74 -2.29
C MET A 179 -3.58 -13.36 -0.83
N PHE A 180 -4.14 -12.24 -0.42
CA PHE A 180 -4.02 -11.77 0.95
C PHE A 180 -5.33 -12.04 1.69
N ALA A 181 -5.22 -12.55 2.92
CA ALA A 181 -6.33 -12.77 3.82
C ALA A 181 -5.97 -12.27 5.21
N GLY A 182 -6.96 -11.71 5.92
CA GLY A 182 -6.76 -11.15 7.24
C GLY A 182 -6.48 -9.65 7.22
N ASP A 183 -5.93 -9.17 8.31
CA ASP A 183 -5.70 -7.74 8.55
C ASP A 183 -4.47 -7.22 7.78
N PHE A 184 -4.59 -6.01 7.23
CA PHE A 184 -3.56 -5.26 6.51
C PHE A 184 -3.10 -4.03 7.30
#